data_84b8c7f4b97821c9977941e7a2a865f7
#
_entry.id   84b8c7f4b97821c9977941e7a2a865f7
#
_cell.length_a   1.000
_cell.length_b   1.000
_cell.length_c   1.000
_cell.angle_alpha   90.00
_cell.angle_beta   90.00
_cell.angle_gamma   90.00
#
_symmetry.space_group_name_H-M   'P 1'
#
loop_
_entity.id
_entity.type
_entity.pdbx_description
1 polymer ?
#
loop_
_entity_poly.entity_id
_entity_poly.type
_entity_poly.pdbx_seq_one_letter_code
_entity_poly.pdbx_strand_id
1 'polypeptide(L)'
;MGKKETEAIIVEVLKTIYDPEIPVNIYDLGLIYEVDLYEEDEVKILMTLTAPNCPMADQILEEVNERTKALPQIEDVTVVLTFDPPWDKDMMTEEAKLELGFL
;
A
#
# COMPACT_ATOMS: atom_id res chain seq x y z
N MET A 1 7.38 -3.72 -20.79
CA MET A 1 7.88 -3.98 -19.41
C MET A 1 7.15 -5.18 -18.83
N GLY A 2 7.88 -6.09 -18.19
CA GLY A 2 7.29 -7.30 -17.62
C GLY A 2 6.49 -7.01 -16.35
N LYS A 3 5.58 -7.93 -16.01
CA LYS A 3 4.74 -7.77 -14.81
C LYS A 3 5.57 -7.65 -13.52
N LYS A 4 6.64 -8.41 -13.39
CA LYS A 4 7.51 -8.34 -12.20
C LYS A 4 8.17 -6.98 -12.04
N GLU A 5 8.62 -6.39 -13.14
CA GLU A 5 9.23 -5.06 -13.12
C GLU A 5 8.21 -4.01 -12.76
N THR A 6 7.01 -4.10 -13.32
CA THR A 6 5.92 -3.18 -13.01
C THR A 6 5.49 -3.31 -11.55
N GLU A 7 5.40 -4.54 -11.05
CA GLU A 7 5.07 -4.78 -9.65
C GLU A 7 6.10 -4.15 -8.71
N ALA A 8 7.38 -4.30 -9.03
CA ALA A 8 8.46 -3.70 -8.24
C ALA A 8 8.36 -2.17 -8.22
N ILE A 9 8.02 -1.57 -9.35
CA ILE A 9 7.82 -0.11 -9.43
C ILE A 9 6.62 0.32 -8.59
N ILE A 10 5.54 -0.44 -8.62
CA ILE A 10 4.36 -0.15 -7.80
C ILE A 10 4.71 -0.21 -6.31
N VAL A 11 5.47 -1.22 -5.89
CA VAL A 11 5.93 -1.34 -4.50
C VAL A 11 6.74 -0.10 -4.10
N GLU A 12 7.63 0.37 -4.97
CA GLU A 12 8.41 1.57 -4.69
C GLU A 12 7.52 2.80 -4.55
N VAL A 13 6.47 2.91 -5.36
CA VAL A 13 5.49 3.99 -5.24
C VAL A 13 4.78 3.91 -3.89
N LEU A 14 4.36 2.72 -3.49
CA LEU A 14 3.66 2.53 -2.22
C LEU A 14 4.54 2.89 -1.02
N LYS A 15 5.86 2.72 -1.15
CA LYS A 15 6.82 3.11 -0.12
C LYS A 15 6.98 4.62 0.01
N THR A 16 6.41 5.40 -0.89
CA THR A 16 6.41 6.87 -0.81
C THR A 16 5.17 7.43 -0.14
N ILE A 17 4.20 6.59 0.19
CA ILE A 17 2.93 7.01 0.78
C ILE A 17 2.97 6.73 2.28
N TYR A 18 2.69 7.74 3.09
CA TYR A 18 2.76 7.66 4.54
C TYR A 18 1.39 7.85 5.16
N ASP A 19 1.12 7.11 6.24
CA ASP A 19 0.00 7.41 7.12
C ASP A 19 0.30 8.76 7.78
N PRO A 20 -0.63 9.71 7.79
CA PRO A 20 -0.35 11.04 8.34
C PRO A 20 -0.02 11.05 9.83
N GLU A 21 -0.38 10.01 10.55
CA GLU A 21 -0.14 9.92 11.99
C GLU A 21 1.08 9.08 12.36
N ILE A 22 1.65 8.36 11.40
CA ILE A 22 2.74 7.40 11.65
C ILE A 22 3.89 7.69 10.68
N PRO A 23 5.13 7.87 11.18
CA PRO A 23 6.28 8.23 10.33
C PRO A 23 6.87 7.05 9.57
N VAL A 24 6.03 6.14 9.09
CA VAL A 24 6.44 4.96 8.32
C VAL A 24 5.51 4.83 7.14
N ASN A 25 6.06 4.46 5.98
CA ASN A 25 5.25 4.30 4.77
C ASN A 25 4.29 3.11 4.91
N ILE A 26 3.21 3.16 4.12
CA ILE A 26 2.13 2.17 4.23
C ILE A 26 2.57 0.75 3.85
N TYR A 27 3.57 0.62 3.00
CA TYR A 27 4.07 -0.70 2.61
C TYR A 27 4.80 -1.37 3.78
N ASP A 28 5.72 -0.65 4.42
CA ASP A 28 6.48 -1.17 5.55
C ASP A 28 5.60 -1.35 6.80
N LEU A 29 4.51 -0.59 6.91
CA LEU A 29 3.52 -0.79 7.97
C LEU A 29 2.76 -2.12 7.83
N GLY A 30 2.83 -2.75 6.66
CA GLY A 30 2.10 -3.99 6.41
C GLY A 30 0.64 -3.76 6.04
N LEU A 31 0.30 -2.58 5.54
CA LEU A 31 -1.07 -2.27 5.11
C LEU A 31 -1.41 -2.82 3.75
N ILE A 32 -0.41 -3.17 2.95
CA ILE A 32 -0.61 -3.70 1.61
C ILE A 32 -0.59 -5.22 1.69
N TYR A 33 -1.73 -5.85 1.44
CA TYR A 33 -1.86 -7.30 1.50
C TYR A 33 -1.55 -7.98 0.19
N GLU A 34 -1.89 -7.34 -0.93
CA GLU A 34 -1.68 -7.95 -2.23
C GLU A 34 -1.57 -6.87 -3.31
N VAL A 35 -0.64 -7.08 -4.23
CA VAL A 35 -0.51 -6.30 -5.46
C VAL A 35 -0.66 -7.29 -6.60
N ASP A 36 -1.79 -7.27 -7.27
CA ASP A 36 -2.13 -8.23 -8.32
C ASP A 36 -2.22 -7.54 -9.68
N LEU A 37 -1.25 -7.84 -10.55
CA LEU A 37 -1.25 -7.40 -11.94
C LEU A 37 -1.93 -8.48 -12.78
N TYR A 38 -3.23 -8.36 -12.97
CA TYR A 38 -3.96 -9.34 -13.77
C TYR A 38 -3.83 -9.09 -15.28
N GLU A 39 -3.44 -7.86 -15.65
CA GLU A 39 -3.00 -7.51 -17.01
C GLU A 39 -1.73 -6.69 -16.89
N GLU A 40 -1.04 -6.45 -17.99
CA GLU A 40 0.23 -5.70 -17.95
C GLU A 40 0.06 -4.24 -17.49
N ASP A 41 -1.12 -3.68 -17.73
CA ASP A 41 -1.42 -2.28 -17.41
C ASP A 41 -2.57 -2.12 -16.41
N GLU A 42 -3.07 -3.22 -15.84
CA GLU A 42 -4.15 -3.19 -14.88
C GLU A 42 -3.74 -3.86 -13.58
N VAL A 43 -3.90 -3.17 -12.46
CA VAL A 43 -3.48 -3.64 -11.16
C VAL A 43 -4.61 -3.54 -10.14
N LYS A 44 -4.69 -4.55 -9.27
CA LYS A 44 -5.57 -4.53 -8.11
C LYS A 44 -4.70 -4.53 -6.86
N ILE A 45 -4.94 -3.57 -5.98
CA ILE A 45 -4.22 -3.47 -4.72
C ILE A 45 -5.20 -3.77 -3.60
N LEU A 46 -4.92 -4.83 -2.84
CA LEU A 46 -5.70 -5.19 -1.66
C LEU A 46 -4.96 -4.67 -0.45
N MET A 47 -5.61 -3.82 0.35
CA MET A 47 -4.96 -3.20 1.49
C MET A 47 -5.92 -3.04 2.67
N THR A 48 -5.34 -2.72 3.81
CA THR A 48 -6.08 -2.45 5.02
C THR A 48 -5.61 -1.15 5.66
N LEU A 49 -6.19 -0.82 6.81
CA LEU A 49 -5.78 0.33 7.62
C LEU A 49 -5.55 -0.13 9.04
N THR A 50 -4.84 0.69 9.84
CA THR A 50 -4.52 0.35 11.23
C THR A 50 -5.74 0.34 12.12
N ALA A 51 -6.80 1.06 11.73
CA ALA A 51 -8.07 1.09 12.48
C ALA A 51 -9.23 1.27 11.50
N PRO A 52 -10.37 0.58 11.75
CA PRO A 52 -11.52 0.68 10.85
C PRO A 52 -12.19 2.06 10.81
N ASN A 53 -11.95 2.90 11.81
CA ASN A 53 -12.52 4.23 11.90
C ASN A 53 -11.50 5.34 11.64
N CYS A 54 -10.49 5.07 10.82
CA CYS A 54 -9.48 6.07 10.51
C CYS A 54 -10.11 7.22 9.70
N PRO A 55 -10.11 8.46 10.21
CA PRO A 55 -10.72 9.58 9.49
C PRO A 55 -9.97 9.96 8.22
N MET A 56 -8.73 9.49 8.06
CA MET A 56 -7.90 9.76 6.89
C MET A 56 -7.91 8.60 5.89
N ALA A 57 -8.80 7.63 6.07
CA ALA A 57 -8.87 6.45 5.21
C ALA A 57 -9.03 6.82 3.74
N ASP A 58 -9.98 7.71 3.44
CA ASP A 58 -10.25 8.10 2.07
C ASP A 58 -9.05 8.78 1.41
N GLN A 59 -8.31 9.58 2.17
CA GLN A 59 -7.11 10.23 1.66
C GLN A 59 -6.02 9.23 1.28
N ILE A 60 -5.79 8.23 2.14
CA ILE A 60 -4.79 7.21 1.87
C ILE A 60 -5.17 6.40 0.64
N LEU A 61 -6.43 5.99 0.54
CA LEU A 61 -6.92 5.22 -0.60
C LEU A 61 -6.82 6.02 -1.91
N GLU A 62 -7.19 7.30 -1.87
CA GLU A 62 -7.06 8.18 -3.04
C GLU A 62 -5.62 8.35 -3.46
N GLU A 63 -4.71 8.54 -2.49
CA GLU A 63 -3.30 8.72 -2.77
C GLU A 63 -2.70 7.47 -3.40
N VAL A 64 -3.05 6.29 -2.90
CA VAL A 64 -2.62 5.02 -3.48
C VAL A 64 -3.09 4.92 -4.94
N ASN A 65 -4.35 5.22 -5.18
CA ASN A 65 -4.93 5.18 -6.51
C ASN A 65 -4.23 6.17 -7.45
N GLU A 66 -4.14 7.43 -7.05
CA GLU A 66 -3.57 8.49 -7.88
C GLU A 66 -2.11 8.26 -8.20
N ARG A 67 -1.30 7.92 -7.21
CA ARG A 67 0.13 7.74 -7.41
C ARG A 67 0.44 6.51 -8.26
N THR A 68 -0.31 5.44 -8.07
CA THR A 68 -0.15 4.24 -8.88
C THR A 68 -0.59 4.48 -10.31
N LYS A 69 -1.73 5.15 -10.48
CA LYS A 69 -2.26 5.45 -11.80
C LYS A 69 -1.39 6.44 -12.58
N ALA A 70 -0.60 7.25 -11.88
CA ALA A 70 0.33 8.19 -12.50
C ALA A 70 1.49 7.51 -13.21
N LEU A 71 1.71 6.22 -12.96
CA LEU A 71 2.75 5.48 -13.66
C LEU A 71 2.36 5.29 -15.12
N PRO A 72 3.28 5.61 -16.07
CA PRO A 72 2.94 5.56 -17.49
C PRO A 72 2.57 4.18 -18.00
N GLN A 73 3.03 3.12 -17.34
CA GLN A 73 2.74 1.75 -17.72
C GLN A 73 1.42 1.22 -17.13
N ILE A 74 0.77 2.00 -16.26
CA ILE A 74 -0.49 1.58 -15.62
C ILE A 74 -1.64 2.40 -16.21
N GLU A 75 -2.64 1.69 -16.73
CA GLU A 75 -3.83 2.30 -17.29
C GLU A 75 -4.99 2.32 -16.30
N ASP A 76 -5.11 1.24 -15.49
CA ASP A 76 -6.22 1.12 -14.56
C ASP A 76 -5.77 0.57 -13.22
N VAL A 77 -6.29 1.16 -12.14
CA VAL A 77 -5.98 0.76 -10.76
C VAL A 77 -7.28 0.54 -10.00
N THR A 78 -7.36 -0.61 -9.36
CA THR A 78 -8.46 -0.92 -8.45
C THR A 78 -7.89 -1.09 -7.04
N VAL A 79 -8.30 -0.25 -6.10
CA VAL A 79 -7.88 -0.34 -4.71
C VAL A 79 -9.04 -0.88 -3.90
N VAL A 80 -8.81 -2.00 -3.21
CA VAL A 80 -9.83 -2.66 -2.39
C VAL A 80 -9.40 -2.60 -0.93
N LEU A 81 -10.26 -2.06 -0.09
CA LEU A 81 -10.05 -1.99 1.35
C LEU A 81 -10.66 -3.22 2.00
N THR A 82 -9.90 -3.87 2.87
CA THR A 82 -10.38 -5.00 3.65
C THR A 82 -9.90 -4.89 5.09
N PHE A 83 -10.66 -5.46 6.02
CA PHE A 83 -10.24 -5.59 7.41
C PHE A 83 -10.16 -7.07 7.83
N ASP A 84 -10.03 -7.96 6.85
CA ASP A 84 -9.90 -9.40 7.10
C ASP A 84 -8.71 -9.95 6.30
N PRO A 85 -7.63 -10.34 6.96
CA PRO A 85 -7.44 -10.30 8.41
C PRO A 85 -7.23 -8.85 8.92
N PRO A 86 -7.54 -8.57 10.20
CA PRO A 86 -7.28 -7.24 10.76
C PRO A 86 -5.78 -6.99 10.85
N TRP A 87 -5.40 -5.72 10.70
CA TRP A 87 -4.00 -5.34 10.79
C TRP A 87 -3.46 -5.58 12.19
N ASP A 88 -2.23 -6.07 12.26
CA ASP A 88 -1.49 -6.33 13.50
C ASP A 88 -0.08 -5.77 13.34
N LYS A 89 0.49 -5.28 14.44
CA LYS A 89 1.85 -4.73 14.43
C LYS A 89 2.91 -5.72 13.95
N ASP A 90 2.65 -7.01 14.08
CA ASP A 90 3.57 -8.04 13.61
C ASP A 90 3.62 -8.14 12.08
N MET A 91 2.71 -7.47 11.40
CA MET A 91 2.71 -7.37 9.93
C MET A 91 3.71 -6.34 9.43
N MET A 92 4.23 -5.48 10.32
CA MET A 92 5.24 -4.49 9.94
C MET A 92 6.58 -5.16 9.61
N THR A 93 7.33 -4.53 8.70
CA THR A 93 8.71 -4.92 8.45
C THR A 93 9.56 -4.63 9.68
N GLU A 94 10.76 -5.24 9.75
CA GLU A 94 11.69 -4.95 10.84
C GLU A 94 12.08 -3.48 10.86
N GLU A 95 12.27 -2.89 9.68
CA GLU A 95 12.59 -1.46 9.58
C GLU A 95 11.51 -0.59 10.19
N ALA A 96 10.23 -0.90 9.92
CA ALA A 96 9.12 -0.18 10.49
C ALA A 96 9.07 -0.34 12.01
N LYS A 97 9.29 -1.54 12.50
CA LYS A 97 9.30 -1.81 13.94
C LYS A 97 10.41 -1.04 14.64
N LEU A 98 11.60 -0.98 14.04
CA LEU A 98 12.71 -0.19 14.56
C LEU A 98 12.37 1.30 14.64
N GLU A 99 11.80 1.82 13.56
CA GLU A 99 11.43 3.23 13.46
C GLU A 99 10.41 3.62 14.53
N LEU A 100 9.49 2.73 14.84
CA LEU A 100 8.44 2.98 15.83
C LEU A 100 8.79 2.51 17.24
N GLY A 101 9.97 1.92 17.44
CA GLY A 101 10.44 1.52 18.76
C GLY A 101 9.90 0.19 19.26
N PHE A 102 9.45 -0.70 18.36
CA PHE A 102 8.98 -2.04 18.72
C PHE A 102 10.07 -3.11 18.75
N LEU A 103 11.28 -2.74 18.34
CA LEU A 103 12.43 -3.64 18.39
C LEU A 103 13.50 -3.09 19.31
#